data_be4425835eb0958cb24ac34abf53ddcd
#
_entry.id   be4425835eb0958cb24ac34abf53ddcd
#
_cell.length_a   1.000
_cell.length_b   1.000
_cell.length_c   1.000
_cell.angle_alpha   90.00
_cell.angle_beta   90.00
_cell.angle_gamma   90.00
#
_symmetry.space_group_name_H-M   'P 1'
#
loop_
_entity.id
_entity.type
_entity.pdbx_description
1 polymer ?
#
loop_
_entity_poly.entity_id
_entity_poly.type
_entity_poly.pdbx_seq_one_letter_code
_entity_poly.pdbx_strand_id
1 'polypeptide(L)'
;MMPLPAGVELEPLLAALKNLSWQAADILLAYARKPMELSVDKGGEGPVTAADLAVNKLLLDGLNSAFPAAPWALLSEETAAEQGSQIIESNEWLWILDPLDGTKDFIQGTGEYAVHLALVHQQRPVLGVVLLPEKQELWFGLLLDENCSAWCENRAGIKQQVQFSKRKELAELVLVASRNHRDQRLEQLLQQLEIGCSLTVGSVGCKVAAILRGDADIYVSLSAKSAPKHWDMAAPEAVLLAAGGGFSHADGKPLTYTSSSFLQAGCLIASHGISHPLLCERATKAMASIDPGFQV
;
A
#
# COMPACT_ATOMS: atom_id res chain seq x y z
N MET A 1 17.98 1.85 18.00
CA MET A 1 18.18 1.13 16.71
C MET A 1 17.09 0.10 16.63
N MET A 2 16.09 0.29 15.74
CA MET A 2 15.16 -0.80 15.41
C MET A 2 15.97 -1.83 14.62
N PRO A 3 16.31 -2.99 15.17
CA PRO A 3 17.09 -3.97 14.46
C PRO A 3 16.22 -4.60 13.37
N LEU A 4 16.84 -5.10 12.32
CA LEU A 4 16.22 -6.10 11.47
C LEU A 4 16.10 -7.43 12.24
N PRO A 5 15.30 -8.40 11.73
CA PRO A 5 15.25 -9.73 12.33
C PRO A 5 16.64 -10.34 12.50
N ALA A 6 16.86 -11.11 13.55
CA ALA A 6 18.15 -11.69 13.85
C ALA A 6 18.71 -12.47 12.64
N GLY A 7 19.97 -12.21 12.29
CA GLY A 7 20.64 -12.84 11.14
C GLY A 7 20.30 -12.28 9.78
N VAL A 8 19.51 -11.21 9.70
CA VAL A 8 19.15 -10.52 8.45
C VAL A 8 19.94 -9.21 8.33
N GLU A 9 20.69 -9.07 7.24
CA GLU A 9 21.41 -7.86 6.91
C GLU A 9 20.64 -7.04 5.86
N LEU A 10 20.71 -5.71 5.95
CA LEU A 10 19.92 -4.80 5.12
C LEU A 10 20.25 -4.91 3.63
N GLU A 11 21.52 -4.86 3.27
CA GLU A 11 21.92 -4.88 1.85
C GLU A 11 21.55 -6.18 1.13
N PRO A 12 21.81 -7.39 1.70
CA PRO A 12 21.30 -8.64 1.14
C PRO A 12 19.77 -8.67 1.03
N LEU A 13 19.06 -8.14 2.04
CA LEU A 13 17.60 -8.07 2.01
C LEU A 13 17.09 -7.19 0.86
N LEU A 14 17.62 -5.98 0.73
CA LEU A 14 17.25 -5.06 -0.36
C LEU A 14 17.57 -5.66 -1.74
N ALA A 15 18.70 -6.34 -1.88
CA ALA A 15 19.07 -7.02 -3.13
C ALA A 15 18.08 -8.15 -3.49
N ALA A 16 17.66 -8.95 -2.50
CA ALA A 16 16.66 -10.00 -2.70
C ALA A 16 15.29 -9.43 -3.07
N LEU A 17 14.82 -8.40 -2.33
CA LEU A 17 13.55 -7.74 -2.60
C LEU A 17 13.51 -7.12 -4.00
N LYS A 18 14.60 -6.45 -4.41
CA LYS A 18 14.73 -5.90 -5.75
C LYS A 18 14.62 -6.99 -6.82
N ASN A 19 15.36 -8.08 -6.65
CA ASN A 19 15.35 -9.18 -7.61
C ASN A 19 13.96 -9.83 -7.72
N LEU A 20 13.32 -10.13 -6.59
CA LEU A 20 11.97 -10.70 -6.55
C LEU A 20 10.93 -9.76 -7.16
N SER A 21 11.01 -8.47 -6.86
CA SER A 21 10.09 -7.47 -7.41
C SER A 21 10.18 -7.41 -8.94
N TRP A 22 11.38 -7.39 -9.52
CA TRP A 22 11.51 -7.36 -10.98
C TRP A 22 11.08 -8.66 -11.67
N GLN A 23 11.27 -9.82 -11.02
CA GLN A 23 10.71 -11.07 -11.50
C GLN A 23 9.18 -11.08 -11.45
N ALA A 24 8.58 -10.52 -10.38
CA ALA A 24 7.14 -10.32 -10.28
C ALA A 24 6.62 -9.41 -11.41
N ALA A 25 7.34 -8.31 -11.72
CA ALA A 25 7.00 -7.46 -12.86
C ALA A 25 6.99 -8.23 -14.17
N ASP A 26 7.99 -9.09 -14.42
CA ASP A 26 8.06 -9.89 -15.67
C ASP A 26 6.85 -10.84 -15.78
N ILE A 27 6.45 -11.47 -14.68
CA ILE A 27 5.25 -12.32 -14.63
C ILE A 27 4.02 -11.49 -14.97
N LEU A 28 3.76 -10.40 -14.25
CA LEU A 28 2.56 -9.58 -14.45
C LEU A 28 2.49 -9.01 -15.87
N LEU A 29 3.57 -8.46 -16.39
CA LEU A 29 3.62 -7.93 -17.75
C LEU A 29 3.43 -9.01 -18.82
N ALA A 30 3.90 -10.24 -18.58
CA ALA A 30 3.66 -11.36 -19.47
C ALA A 30 2.19 -11.79 -19.50
N TYR A 31 1.51 -11.76 -18.35
CA TYR A 31 0.07 -12.05 -18.27
C TYR A 31 -0.77 -10.89 -18.83
N ALA A 32 -0.45 -9.64 -18.54
CA ALA A 32 -1.17 -8.46 -19.02
C ALA A 32 -1.22 -8.37 -20.58
N ARG A 33 -0.25 -8.96 -21.27
CA ARG A 33 -0.19 -9.01 -22.74
C ARG A 33 -0.99 -10.15 -23.39
N LYS A 34 -1.55 -11.06 -22.59
CA LYS A 34 -2.34 -12.19 -23.08
C LYS A 34 -3.82 -11.91 -22.86
N PRO A 35 -4.72 -12.36 -23.77
CA PRO A 35 -6.15 -12.37 -23.47
C PRO A 35 -6.37 -13.21 -22.21
N MET A 36 -6.87 -12.58 -21.14
CA MET A 36 -7.06 -13.29 -19.89
C MET A 36 -8.22 -14.28 -19.98
N GLU A 37 -7.95 -15.55 -19.70
CA GLU A 37 -8.97 -16.49 -19.27
C GLU A 37 -9.51 -16.00 -17.92
N LEU A 38 -10.83 -16.00 -17.79
CA LEU A 38 -11.60 -15.39 -16.69
C LEU A 38 -11.00 -15.70 -15.30
N SER A 39 -10.88 -14.64 -14.50
CA SER A 39 -10.60 -14.70 -13.08
C SER A 39 -11.62 -15.54 -12.32
N VAL A 40 -11.16 -16.29 -11.35
CA VAL A 40 -12.02 -17.02 -10.40
C VAL A 40 -12.41 -16.05 -9.29
N ASP A 41 -13.71 -15.86 -9.04
CA ASP A 41 -14.20 -15.15 -7.85
C ASP A 41 -14.11 -16.10 -6.64
N LYS A 42 -13.29 -15.73 -5.66
CA LYS A 42 -13.16 -16.46 -4.39
C LYS A 42 -14.29 -16.07 -3.42
N GLY A 43 -15.54 -16.36 -3.79
CA GLY A 43 -16.65 -16.30 -2.83
C GLY A 43 -16.94 -14.91 -2.23
N GLY A 44 -16.72 -13.82 -3.00
CA GLY A 44 -16.98 -12.44 -2.57
C GLY A 44 -15.74 -11.66 -2.10
N GLU A 45 -14.55 -12.24 -2.15
CA GLU A 45 -13.29 -11.56 -1.82
C GLU A 45 -12.67 -10.78 -3.01
N GLY A 46 -13.26 -10.89 -4.18
CA GLY A 46 -12.80 -10.25 -5.41
C GLY A 46 -12.17 -11.22 -6.40
N PRO A 47 -11.87 -10.75 -7.63
CA PRO A 47 -11.28 -11.58 -8.66
C PRO A 47 -9.84 -11.93 -8.33
N VAL A 48 -9.46 -13.17 -8.58
CA VAL A 48 -8.08 -13.69 -8.55
C VAL A 48 -7.69 -14.17 -9.92
N THR A 49 -6.50 -13.90 -10.35
CA THR A 49 -5.98 -14.36 -11.63
C THR A 49 -4.84 -15.35 -11.44
N ALA A 50 -4.51 -16.08 -12.50
CA ALA A 50 -3.31 -16.93 -12.51
C ALA A 50 -2.01 -16.11 -12.28
N ALA A 51 -2.04 -14.81 -12.58
CA ALA A 51 -0.94 -13.91 -12.35
C ALA A 51 -0.71 -13.67 -10.85
N ASP A 52 -1.79 -13.43 -10.07
CA ASP A 52 -1.74 -13.28 -8.60
C ASP A 52 -1.07 -14.50 -7.98
N LEU A 53 -1.54 -15.70 -8.32
CA LEU A 53 -1.02 -16.97 -7.78
C LEU A 53 0.45 -17.20 -8.16
N ALA A 54 0.83 -16.85 -9.39
CA ALA A 54 2.22 -17.01 -9.84
C ALA A 54 3.16 -16.05 -9.11
N VAL A 55 2.76 -14.80 -8.91
CA VAL A 55 3.54 -13.81 -8.15
C VAL A 55 3.58 -14.19 -6.67
N ASN A 56 2.45 -14.61 -6.09
CA ASN A 56 2.40 -15.09 -4.72
C ASN A 56 3.43 -16.19 -4.47
N LYS A 57 3.41 -17.21 -5.31
CA LYS A 57 4.39 -18.32 -5.21
C LYS A 57 5.84 -17.85 -5.32
N LEU A 58 6.13 -16.98 -6.29
CA LEU A 58 7.47 -16.40 -6.46
C LEU A 58 7.95 -15.69 -5.19
N LEU A 59 7.11 -14.82 -4.60
CA LEU A 59 7.48 -14.01 -3.45
C LEU A 59 7.69 -14.87 -2.20
N LEU A 60 6.75 -15.79 -1.91
CA LEU A 60 6.85 -16.68 -0.74
C LEU A 60 8.08 -17.61 -0.83
N ASP A 61 8.24 -18.30 -1.95
CA ASP A 61 9.37 -19.22 -2.17
C ASP A 61 10.70 -18.46 -2.18
N GLY A 62 10.72 -17.27 -2.80
CA GLY A 62 11.90 -16.44 -2.93
C GLY A 62 12.41 -15.90 -1.58
N LEU A 63 11.52 -15.39 -0.73
CA LEU A 63 11.86 -14.91 0.62
C LEU A 63 12.35 -16.08 1.50
N ASN A 64 11.65 -17.20 1.48
CA ASN A 64 12.05 -18.40 2.25
C ASN A 64 13.41 -18.96 1.79
N SER A 65 13.66 -18.96 0.47
CA SER A 65 14.92 -19.48 -0.07
C SER A 65 16.10 -18.56 0.19
N ALA A 66 15.89 -17.24 0.10
CA ALA A 66 16.94 -16.26 0.34
C ALA A 66 17.30 -16.16 1.84
N PHE A 67 16.35 -16.40 2.74
CA PHE A 67 16.51 -16.23 4.19
C PHE A 67 15.89 -17.40 4.97
N PRO A 68 16.40 -18.63 4.82
CA PRO A 68 15.76 -19.83 5.38
C PRO A 68 15.76 -19.90 6.91
N ALA A 69 16.60 -19.10 7.57
CA ALA A 69 16.72 -19.04 9.04
C ALA A 69 16.17 -17.76 9.64
N ALA A 70 15.56 -16.88 8.83
CA ALA A 70 15.04 -15.63 9.34
C ALA A 70 13.78 -15.85 10.22
N PRO A 71 13.70 -15.22 11.40
CA PRO A 71 12.63 -15.44 12.36
C PRO A 71 11.40 -14.58 12.01
N TRP A 72 10.86 -14.73 10.83
CA TRP A 72 9.65 -14.05 10.39
C TRP A 72 8.60 -15.02 9.86
N ALA A 73 7.34 -14.59 9.87
CA ALA A 73 6.25 -15.25 9.15
C ALA A 73 5.92 -14.51 7.86
N LEU A 74 5.19 -15.16 6.97
CA LEU A 74 4.74 -14.61 5.70
C LEU A 74 3.21 -14.65 5.64
N LEU A 75 2.56 -13.50 5.56
CA LEU A 75 1.13 -13.32 5.34
C LEU A 75 0.93 -12.71 3.96
N SER A 76 0.22 -13.41 3.09
CA SER A 76 -0.16 -12.92 1.78
C SER A 76 -1.67 -12.90 1.63
N GLU A 77 -2.21 -11.97 0.81
CA GLU A 77 -3.61 -11.96 0.43
C GLU A 77 -4.10 -13.35 0.02
N GLU A 78 -3.32 -14.05 -0.80
CA GLU A 78 -3.68 -15.34 -1.37
C GLU A 78 -3.69 -16.50 -0.37
N THR A 79 -3.04 -16.34 0.78
CA THR A 79 -2.94 -17.37 1.83
C THR A 79 -3.63 -16.97 3.13
N ALA A 80 -4.09 -15.74 3.24
CA ALA A 80 -4.64 -15.19 4.49
C ALA A 80 -5.87 -15.94 5.00
N ALA A 81 -6.75 -16.39 4.10
CA ALA A 81 -7.95 -17.16 4.45
C ALA A 81 -7.61 -18.50 5.12
N GLU A 82 -6.52 -19.14 4.70
CA GLU A 82 -6.08 -20.43 5.26
C GLU A 82 -5.27 -20.25 6.55
N GLN A 83 -4.44 -19.21 6.61
CA GLN A 83 -3.54 -18.94 7.73
C GLN A 83 -4.27 -18.37 8.95
N GLY A 84 -5.34 -17.61 8.72
CA GLY A 84 -6.06 -16.89 9.76
C GLY A 84 -5.26 -15.73 10.36
N SER A 85 -5.91 -14.90 11.14
CA SER A 85 -5.30 -13.70 11.70
C SER A 85 -4.33 -13.96 12.86
N GLN A 86 -4.33 -15.16 13.45
CA GLN A 86 -3.44 -15.52 14.56
C GLN A 86 -1.95 -15.48 14.18
N ILE A 87 -1.61 -15.59 12.89
CA ILE A 87 -0.23 -15.46 12.42
C ILE A 87 0.41 -14.12 12.84
N ILE A 88 -0.40 -13.06 12.97
CA ILE A 88 0.07 -11.73 13.38
C ILE A 88 0.48 -11.71 14.85
N GLU A 89 -0.31 -12.33 15.74
CA GLU A 89 -0.02 -12.37 17.18
C GLU A 89 1.14 -13.30 17.53
N SER A 90 1.30 -14.36 16.75
CA SER A 90 2.29 -15.40 17.01
C SER A 90 3.70 -15.04 16.56
N ASN A 91 3.86 -13.94 15.81
CA ASN A 91 5.13 -13.58 15.20
C ASN A 91 5.49 -12.12 15.46
N GLU A 92 6.69 -11.88 15.99
CA GLU A 92 7.24 -10.55 16.20
C GLU A 92 7.53 -9.83 14.88
N TRP A 93 7.99 -10.60 13.88
CA TRP A 93 8.31 -10.15 12.55
C TRP A 93 7.39 -10.81 11.53
N LEU A 94 6.79 -10.00 10.69
CA LEU A 94 5.82 -10.47 9.70
C LEU A 94 6.01 -9.76 8.36
N TRP A 95 6.14 -10.51 7.29
CA TRP A 95 5.92 -9.99 5.95
C TRP A 95 4.41 -9.95 5.67
N ILE A 96 3.94 -8.81 5.20
CA ILE A 96 2.58 -8.64 4.66
C ILE A 96 2.72 -8.34 3.18
N LEU A 97 2.12 -9.20 2.35
CA LEU A 97 2.32 -9.24 0.90
C LEU A 97 1.00 -9.09 0.16
N ASP A 98 0.99 -8.25 -0.86
CA ASP A 98 -0.05 -8.22 -1.89
C ASP A 98 0.60 -8.54 -3.24
N PRO A 99 0.33 -9.70 -3.81
CA PRO A 99 0.89 -10.11 -5.10
C PRO A 99 0.42 -9.26 -6.27
N LEU A 100 -0.80 -8.68 -6.17
CA LEU A 100 -1.40 -7.85 -7.22
C LEU A 100 -2.49 -6.93 -6.67
N ASP A 101 -2.12 -5.83 -6.02
CA ASP A 101 -3.06 -4.76 -5.67
C ASP A 101 -3.62 -4.12 -6.95
N GLY A 102 -4.96 -4.09 -7.03
CA GLY A 102 -5.65 -3.58 -8.22
C GLY A 102 -5.95 -4.66 -9.26
N THR A 103 -6.29 -5.88 -8.86
CA THR A 103 -6.64 -6.99 -9.76
C THR A 103 -7.72 -6.61 -10.78
N LYS A 104 -8.72 -5.79 -10.40
CA LYS A 104 -9.73 -5.27 -11.35
C LYS A 104 -9.13 -4.39 -12.43
N ASP A 105 -8.22 -3.51 -12.06
CA ASP A 105 -7.49 -2.63 -12.98
C ASP A 105 -6.55 -3.42 -13.89
N PHE A 106 -5.91 -4.47 -13.35
CA PHE A 106 -5.13 -5.42 -14.14
C PHE A 106 -5.98 -6.13 -15.20
N ILE A 107 -7.13 -6.68 -14.82
CA ILE A 107 -8.08 -7.35 -15.73
C ILE A 107 -8.58 -6.38 -16.82
N GLN A 108 -8.84 -5.13 -16.47
CA GLN A 108 -9.30 -4.08 -17.39
C GLN A 108 -8.19 -3.52 -18.28
N GLY A 109 -6.93 -3.86 -18.02
CA GLY A 109 -5.79 -3.38 -18.80
C GLY A 109 -5.50 -1.89 -18.63
N THR A 110 -5.82 -1.30 -17.46
CA THR A 110 -5.56 0.12 -17.21
C THR A 110 -4.09 0.42 -16.96
N GLY A 111 -3.31 -0.60 -16.60
CA GLY A 111 -1.91 -0.46 -16.18
C GLY A 111 -1.73 0.11 -14.76
N GLU A 112 -2.80 0.26 -13.99
CA GLU A 112 -2.79 0.85 -12.64
C GLU A 112 -2.91 -0.23 -11.56
N TYR A 113 -1.89 -1.08 -11.49
CA TYR A 113 -1.76 -2.15 -10.50
C TYR A 113 -0.34 -2.16 -9.91
N ALA A 114 -0.19 -2.78 -8.75
CA ALA A 114 1.07 -2.80 -8.02
C ALA A 114 1.32 -4.15 -7.34
N VAL A 115 2.57 -4.39 -6.90
CA VAL A 115 2.94 -5.46 -5.97
C VAL A 115 3.41 -4.80 -4.68
N HIS A 116 2.93 -5.29 -3.55
CA HIS A 116 3.29 -4.76 -2.23
C HIS A 116 4.02 -5.80 -1.39
N LEU A 117 5.14 -5.39 -0.78
CA LEU A 117 5.84 -6.17 0.24
C LEU A 117 6.14 -5.24 1.43
N ALA A 118 5.66 -5.60 2.62
CA ALA A 118 5.97 -4.86 3.85
C ALA A 118 6.52 -5.78 4.90
N LEU A 119 7.65 -5.42 5.50
CA LEU A 119 8.13 -6.03 6.73
C LEU A 119 7.56 -5.25 7.90
N VAL A 120 6.83 -5.96 8.76
CA VAL A 120 6.15 -5.42 9.93
C VAL A 120 6.82 -5.95 11.20
N HIS A 121 7.07 -5.07 12.15
CA HIS A 121 7.56 -5.38 13.48
C HIS A 121 6.59 -4.77 14.51
N GLN A 122 6.14 -5.60 15.45
CA GLN A 122 5.20 -5.16 16.49
C GLN A 122 4.04 -4.32 15.95
N GLN A 123 3.37 -4.84 14.91
CA GLN A 123 2.18 -4.25 14.28
C GLN A 123 2.43 -2.93 13.54
N ARG A 124 3.70 -2.54 13.29
CA ARG A 124 4.04 -1.34 12.51
C ARG A 124 4.99 -1.70 11.36
N PRO A 125 4.79 -1.15 10.17
CA PRO A 125 5.71 -1.40 9.06
C PRO A 125 7.05 -0.71 9.31
N VAL A 126 8.14 -1.42 9.05
CA VAL A 126 9.53 -0.93 9.17
C VAL A 126 10.24 -0.86 7.83
N LEU A 127 9.76 -1.60 6.85
CA LEU A 127 10.23 -1.57 5.47
C LEU A 127 9.03 -1.78 4.54
N GLY A 128 8.98 -1.03 3.45
CA GLY A 128 7.98 -1.19 2.41
C GLY A 128 8.60 -1.19 1.03
N VAL A 129 8.04 -2.02 0.16
CA VAL A 129 8.36 -2.06 -1.26
C VAL A 129 7.05 -2.00 -2.04
N VAL A 130 6.97 -1.06 -2.98
CA VAL A 130 5.84 -0.91 -3.91
C VAL A 130 6.39 -0.93 -5.32
N LEU A 131 6.04 -1.97 -6.08
CA LEU A 131 6.41 -2.11 -7.48
C LEU A 131 5.24 -1.71 -8.37
N LEU A 132 5.49 -0.84 -9.35
CA LEU A 132 4.56 -0.50 -10.43
C LEU A 132 5.11 -1.07 -11.74
N PRO A 133 4.66 -2.25 -12.19
CA PRO A 133 5.25 -2.94 -13.34
C PRO A 133 5.19 -2.13 -14.64
N GLU A 134 4.04 -1.54 -14.96
CA GLU A 134 3.84 -0.78 -16.21
C GLU A 134 4.65 0.51 -16.26
N LYS A 135 4.93 1.10 -15.10
CA LYS A 135 5.75 2.31 -14.99
C LYS A 135 7.25 2.01 -14.84
N GLN A 136 7.60 0.75 -14.62
CA GLN A 136 8.95 0.31 -14.28
C GLN A 136 9.54 1.07 -13.09
N GLU A 137 8.71 1.31 -12.08
CA GLU A 137 9.06 1.98 -10.84
C GLU A 137 9.05 0.99 -9.69
N LEU A 138 10.13 0.99 -8.91
CA LEU A 138 10.26 0.21 -7.68
C LEU A 138 10.55 1.17 -6.53
N TRP A 139 9.55 1.42 -5.71
CA TRP A 139 9.62 2.29 -4.56
C TRP A 139 10.04 1.54 -3.31
N PHE A 140 11.01 2.08 -2.59
CA PHE A 140 11.45 1.58 -1.29
C PHE A 140 11.17 2.61 -0.21
N GLY A 141 10.79 2.14 0.98
CA GLY A 141 10.69 2.92 2.20
C GLY A 141 11.32 2.17 3.37
N LEU A 142 12.25 2.81 4.05
CA LEU A 142 12.91 2.29 5.25
C LEU A 142 12.55 3.17 6.44
N LEU A 143 11.96 2.58 7.47
CA LEU A 143 11.59 3.21 8.74
C LEU A 143 12.46 2.63 9.88
N LEU A 144 13.72 2.36 9.57
CA LEU A 144 14.69 1.80 10.50
C LEU A 144 15.41 2.94 11.22
N ASP A 145 15.09 3.17 12.51
CA ASP A 145 15.65 4.22 13.37
C ASP A 145 15.38 5.67 12.93
N GLU A 146 16.27 6.58 13.37
CA GLU A 146 16.23 8.00 13.02
C GLU A 146 16.49 8.30 11.54
N ASN A 147 16.92 7.30 10.77
CA ASN A 147 17.24 7.41 9.35
C ASN A 147 16.12 6.84 8.48
N CYS A 148 14.97 7.52 8.45
CA CYS A 148 13.95 7.22 7.46
C CYS A 148 14.45 7.60 6.07
N SER A 149 14.26 6.71 5.09
CA SER A 149 14.63 6.98 3.70
C SER A 149 13.67 6.33 2.72
N ALA A 150 13.30 7.08 1.68
CA ALA A 150 12.52 6.55 0.57
C ALA A 150 13.12 6.97 -0.77
N TRP A 151 13.06 6.08 -1.75
CA TRP A 151 13.51 6.34 -3.11
C TRP A 151 12.74 5.47 -4.11
N CYS A 152 12.73 5.89 -5.35
CA CYS A 152 12.32 5.06 -6.48
C CYS A 152 13.55 4.54 -7.21
N GLU A 153 13.50 3.32 -7.68
CA GLU A 153 14.55 2.74 -8.51
C GLU A 153 13.92 2.11 -9.76
N ASN A 154 14.50 2.36 -10.92
CA ASN A 154 14.07 1.66 -12.13
C ASN A 154 14.83 0.34 -12.33
N ARG A 155 14.46 -0.43 -13.36
CA ARG A 155 15.08 -1.74 -13.65
C ARG A 155 16.60 -1.64 -13.93
N ALA A 156 17.09 -0.51 -14.41
CA ALA A 156 18.52 -0.28 -14.64
C ALA A 156 19.28 0.09 -13.34
N GLY A 157 18.60 0.16 -12.20
CA GLY A 157 19.21 0.54 -10.92
C GLY A 157 19.38 2.05 -10.73
N ILE A 158 18.80 2.86 -11.60
CA ILE A 158 18.86 4.31 -11.47
C ILE A 158 17.89 4.76 -10.38
N LYS A 159 18.43 5.34 -9.31
CA LYS A 159 17.66 5.84 -8.18
C LYS A 159 17.19 7.27 -8.43
N GLN A 160 15.95 7.54 -8.05
CA GLN A 160 15.32 8.85 -8.04
C GLN A 160 14.83 9.16 -6.63
N GLN A 161 15.02 10.42 -6.24
CA GLN A 161 14.51 10.90 -4.95
C GLN A 161 13.01 11.20 -5.03
N VAL A 162 12.34 11.10 -3.89
CA VAL A 162 10.95 11.54 -3.74
C VAL A 162 10.85 13.04 -4.08
N GLN A 163 9.78 13.40 -4.78
CA GLN A 163 9.53 14.78 -5.21
C GLN A 163 8.10 15.18 -4.87
N PHE A 164 7.83 15.42 -3.60
CA PHE A 164 6.53 15.95 -3.20
C PHE A 164 6.24 17.29 -3.89
N SER A 165 4.97 17.53 -4.19
CA SER A 165 4.52 18.83 -4.66
C SER A 165 4.75 19.89 -3.57
N LYS A 166 4.69 21.16 -3.97
CA LYS A 166 4.80 22.29 -3.05
C LYS A 166 3.44 22.94 -2.74
N ARG A 167 2.34 22.36 -3.20
CA ARG A 167 0.99 22.85 -2.94
C ARG A 167 0.68 22.74 -1.44
N LYS A 168 0.10 23.79 -0.85
CA LYS A 168 -0.19 23.87 0.59
C LYS A 168 -1.66 24.19 0.88
N GLU A 169 -2.25 25.04 0.03
CA GLU A 169 -3.63 25.45 0.20
C GLU A 169 -4.57 24.33 -0.25
N LEU A 170 -5.60 24.02 0.53
CA LEU A 170 -6.51 22.91 0.25
C LEU A 170 -7.13 22.98 -1.16
N ALA A 171 -7.49 24.20 -1.60
CA ALA A 171 -8.03 24.43 -2.93
C ALA A 171 -7.04 24.16 -4.09
N GLU A 172 -5.76 24.06 -3.80
CA GLU A 172 -4.72 23.72 -4.77
C GLU A 172 -4.36 22.23 -4.78
N LEU A 173 -4.73 21.51 -3.70
CA LEU A 173 -4.36 20.10 -3.57
C LEU A 173 -5.04 19.24 -4.64
N VAL A 174 -4.29 18.26 -5.10
CA VAL A 174 -4.75 17.23 -6.03
C VAL A 174 -5.02 15.95 -5.25
N LEU A 175 -6.28 15.52 -5.25
CA LEU A 175 -6.71 14.25 -4.65
C LEU A 175 -6.51 13.10 -5.65
N VAL A 176 -5.94 11.99 -5.23
CA VAL A 176 -6.14 10.72 -5.92
C VAL A 176 -7.28 9.95 -5.26
N ALA A 177 -8.25 9.54 -6.07
CA ALA A 177 -9.42 8.80 -5.61
C ALA A 177 -9.48 7.41 -6.26
N SER A 178 -10.09 6.45 -5.56
CA SER A 178 -10.33 5.13 -6.12
C SER A 178 -11.30 5.20 -7.30
N ARG A 179 -11.04 4.40 -8.36
CA ARG A 179 -11.94 4.24 -9.50
C ARG A 179 -13.21 3.47 -9.10
N ASN A 180 -13.05 2.45 -8.28
CA ASN A 180 -14.07 1.43 -8.03
C ASN A 180 -14.73 1.52 -6.63
N HIS A 181 -14.18 2.32 -5.71
CA HIS A 181 -14.62 2.40 -4.32
C HIS A 181 -14.99 3.84 -3.96
N ARG A 182 -16.17 4.28 -4.42
CA ARG A 182 -16.75 5.60 -4.12
C ARG A 182 -18.17 5.41 -3.63
N ASP A 183 -18.46 5.95 -2.45
CA ASP A 183 -19.82 6.04 -1.93
C ASP A 183 -20.22 7.51 -1.72
N GLN A 184 -21.50 7.74 -1.42
CA GLN A 184 -22.03 9.08 -1.25
C GLN A 184 -21.36 9.84 -0.09
N ARG A 185 -20.93 9.14 0.96
CA ARG A 185 -20.26 9.75 2.11
C ARG A 185 -18.88 10.28 1.71
N LEU A 186 -18.14 9.52 0.92
CA LEU A 186 -16.84 9.98 0.39
C LEU A 186 -17.02 11.22 -0.47
N GLU A 187 -18.02 11.26 -1.36
CA GLU A 187 -18.28 12.44 -2.19
C GLU A 187 -18.65 13.68 -1.31
N GLN A 188 -19.46 13.50 -0.27
CA GLN A 188 -19.77 14.57 0.68
C GLN A 188 -18.54 15.04 1.45
N LEU A 189 -17.70 14.10 1.91
CA LEU A 189 -16.45 14.42 2.59
C LEU A 189 -15.53 15.26 1.69
N LEU A 190 -15.32 14.83 0.45
CA LEU A 190 -14.47 15.54 -0.50
C LEU A 190 -14.97 16.93 -0.83
N GLN A 191 -16.30 17.12 -0.92
CA GLN A 191 -16.92 18.45 -1.09
C GLN A 191 -16.65 19.35 0.12
N GLN A 192 -16.78 18.82 1.35
CA GLN A 192 -16.53 19.60 2.57
C GLN A 192 -15.04 19.91 2.80
N LEU A 193 -14.14 19.12 2.26
CA LEU A 193 -12.70 19.37 2.31
C LEU A 193 -12.26 20.49 1.36
N GLU A 194 -13.10 20.90 0.40
CA GLU A 194 -12.85 21.98 -0.57
C GLU A 194 -11.55 21.76 -1.38
N ILE A 195 -11.30 20.50 -1.77
CA ILE A 195 -10.09 20.13 -2.51
C ILE A 195 -10.22 20.53 -3.97
N GLY A 196 -9.15 21.09 -4.55
CA GLY A 196 -9.16 21.74 -5.85
C GLY A 196 -9.49 20.83 -7.02
N CYS A 197 -8.88 19.66 -7.12
CA CYS A 197 -9.18 18.70 -8.18
C CYS A 197 -8.93 17.26 -7.76
N SER A 198 -9.45 16.31 -8.56
CA SER A 198 -9.25 14.89 -8.30
C SER A 198 -8.82 14.14 -9.55
N LEU A 199 -7.92 13.17 -9.36
CA LEU A 199 -7.50 12.17 -10.33
C LEU A 199 -8.06 10.81 -9.92
N THR A 200 -8.49 10.03 -10.89
CA THR A 200 -8.94 8.65 -10.63
C THR A 200 -7.79 7.71 -10.94
N VAL A 201 -7.37 6.95 -9.93
CA VAL A 201 -6.24 6.00 -10.03
C VAL A 201 -6.64 4.68 -9.38
N GLY A 202 -6.27 3.56 -10.00
CA GLY A 202 -6.43 2.21 -9.47
C GLY A 202 -5.53 1.97 -8.26
N SER A 203 -5.30 0.77 -7.80
CA SER A 203 -4.29 0.35 -6.80
C SER A 203 -3.93 1.39 -5.71
N VAL A 204 -3.74 0.98 -4.47
CA VAL A 204 -3.26 1.90 -3.41
C VAL A 204 -1.80 2.28 -3.65
N GLY A 205 -0.98 1.32 -4.11
CA GLY A 205 0.41 1.58 -4.48
C GLY A 205 0.55 2.64 -5.56
N CYS A 206 -0.29 2.60 -6.60
CA CYS A 206 -0.30 3.62 -7.66
C CYS A 206 -0.69 5.02 -7.15
N LYS A 207 -1.65 5.09 -6.20
CA LYS A 207 -2.06 6.36 -5.57
C LYS A 207 -0.95 6.98 -4.74
N VAL A 208 -0.31 6.17 -3.89
CA VAL A 208 0.81 6.64 -3.06
C VAL A 208 2.01 7.03 -3.93
N ALA A 209 2.32 6.27 -4.98
CA ALA A 209 3.39 6.64 -5.91
C ALA A 209 3.10 7.97 -6.63
N ALA A 210 1.83 8.28 -6.95
CA ALA A 210 1.45 9.58 -7.51
C ALA A 210 1.73 10.73 -6.52
N ILE A 211 1.52 10.52 -5.21
CA ILE A 211 1.89 11.49 -4.18
C ILE A 211 3.40 11.65 -4.11
N LEU A 212 4.15 10.54 -4.09
CA LEU A 212 5.62 10.55 -4.01
C LEU A 212 6.31 11.23 -5.20
N ARG A 213 5.65 11.24 -6.38
CA ARG A 213 6.13 11.96 -7.58
C ARG A 213 5.68 13.43 -7.64
N GLY A 214 4.76 13.87 -6.75
CA GLY A 214 4.17 15.19 -6.79
C GLY A 214 3.07 15.37 -7.84
N ASP A 215 2.62 14.29 -8.47
CA ASP A 215 1.47 14.28 -9.39
C ASP A 215 0.17 14.57 -8.62
N ALA A 216 0.09 14.10 -7.38
CA ALA A 216 -0.99 14.31 -6.44
C ALA A 216 -0.46 14.68 -5.05
N ASP A 217 -1.38 15.03 -4.13
CA ASP A 217 -1.03 15.49 -2.80
C ASP A 217 -1.66 14.66 -1.70
N ILE A 218 -2.84 14.12 -1.95
CA ILE A 218 -3.63 13.41 -0.97
C ILE A 218 -4.36 12.20 -1.57
N TYR A 219 -4.55 11.19 -0.74
CA TYR A 219 -5.46 10.07 -0.96
C TYR A 219 -6.36 9.95 0.27
N VAL A 220 -7.65 9.74 0.05
CA VAL A 220 -8.64 9.50 1.09
C VAL A 220 -9.34 8.18 0.82
N SER A 221 -9.36 7.30 1.81
CA SER A 221 -10.15 6.07 1.83
C SER A 221 -11.21 6.18 2.91
N LEU A 222 -12.47 6.06 2.54
CA LEU A 222 -13.59 6.02 3.47
C LEU A 222 -14.35 4.73 3.27
N SER A 223 -14.30 3.85 4.26
CA SER A 223 -14.87 2.52 4.09
C SER A 223 -15.23 1.86 5.42
N ALA A 224 -16.16 0.90 5.35
CA ALA A 224 -16.55 0.06 6.47
C ALA A 224 -16.38 -1.43 6.09
N LYS A 225 -17.42 -2.03 5.49
CA LYS A 225 -17.38 -3.47 5.15
C LYS A 225 -16.49 -3.82 3.97
N SER A 226 -16.28 -2.90 3.05
CA SER A 226 -15.37 -3.02 1.90
C SER A 226 -14.05 -2.31 2.13
N ALA A 227 -13.60 -2.25 3.38
CA ALA A 227 -12.36 -1.61 3.75
C ALA A 227 -11.15 -2.28 3.08
N PRO A 228 -10.12 -1.51 2.74
CA PRO A 228 -8.85 -2.07 2.33
C PRO A 228 -8.28 -2.96 3.44
N LYS A 229 -7.49 -3.93 3.05
CA LYS A 229 -6.93 -4.90 3.97
C LYS A 229 -5.47 -4.53 4.31
N HIS A 230 -4.88 -5.26 5.22
CA HIS A 230 -3.50 -5.02 5.67
C HIS A 230 -2.51 -4.99 4.51
N TRP A 231 -2.64 -5.88 3.55
CA TRP A 231 -1.73 -6.00 2.42
C TRP A 231 -1.88 -4.88 1.40
N ASP A 232 -3.07 -4.27 1.28
CA ASP A 232 -3.25 -3.08 0.45
C ASP A 232 -2.48 -1.87 1.00
N MET A 233 -2.29 -1.79 2.34
CA MET A 233 -1.88 -0.58 3.05
C MET A 233 -0.46 -0.60 3.58
N ALA A 234 0.06 -1.74 4.05
CA ALA A 234 1.30 -1.79 4.83
C ALA A 234 2.53 -1.27 4.06
N ALA A 235 2.71 -1.68 2.80
CA ALA A 235 3.84 -1.23 2.00
C ALA A 235 3.68 0.22 1.53
N PRO A 236 2.53 0.67 1.00
CA PRO A 236 2.31 2.07 0.68
C PRO A 236 2.47 3.00 1.88
N GLU A 237 1.98 2.62 3.09
CA GLU A 237 2.20 3.40 4.32
C GLU A 237 3.70 3.53 4.61
N ALA A 238 4.44 2.41 4.62
CA ALA A 238 5.86 2.43 4.92
C ALA A 238 6.64 3.37 3.98
N VAL A 239 6.39 3.28 2.67
CA VAL A 239 7.10 4.11 1.69
C VAL A 239 6.75 5.59 1.86
N LEU A 240 5.48 5.91 2.08
CA LEU A 240 5.04 7.30 2.24
C LEU A 240 5.59 7.94 3.53
N LEU A 241 5.53 7.21 4.65
CA LEU A 241 6.07 7.69 5.93
C LEU A 241 7.60 7.84 5.87
N ALA A 242 8.31 6.91 5.25
CA ALA A 242 9.75 6.98 5.07
C ALA A 242 10.19 8.17 4.20
N ALA A 243 9.30 8.64 3.33
CA ALA A 243 9.48 9.85 2.52
C ALA A 243 9.22 11.16 3.30
N GLY A 244 8.69 11.08 4.52
CA GLY A 244 8.26 12.25 5.29
C GLY A 244 6.82 12.69 5.01
N GLY A 245 6.04 11.88 4.30
CA GLY A 245 4.59 12.06 4.15
C GLY A 245 3.81 11.67 5.40
N GLY A 246 2.50 11.81 5.37
CA GLY A 246 1.59 11.39 6.42
C GLY A 246 0.66 10.28 5.93
N PHE A 247 0.42 9.27 6.77
CA PHE A 247 -0.60 8.26 6.55
C PHE A 247 -1.20 7.84 7.89
N SER A 248 -2.48 8.14 8.09
CA SER A 248 -3.15 7.90 9.38
C SER A 248 -4.66 7.75 9.21
N HIS A 249 -5.34 7.35 10.25
CA HIS A 249 -6.76 7.62 10.41
C HIS A 249 -7.02 9.13 10.47
N ALA A 250 -8.26 9.56 10.18
CA ALA A 250 -8.60 10.98 10.22
C ALA A 250 -8.52 11.58 11.64
N ASP A 251 -8.59 10.76 12.70
CA ASP A 251 -8.33 11.21 14.08
C ASP A 251 -6.82 11.36 14.40
N GLY A 252 -5.96 11.16 13.41
CA GLY A 252 -4.51 11.27 13.54
C GLY A 252 -3.81 10.01 14.08
N LYS A 253 -4.55 8.95 14.43
CA LYS A 253 -3.94 7.71 14.89
C LYS A 253 -3.26 6.97 13.75
N PRO A 254 -2.10 6.34 13.99
CA PRO A 254 -1.44 5.51 12.99
C PRO A 254 -2.27 4.26 12.65
N LEU A 255 -2.10 3.73 11.44
CA LEU A 255 -2.61 2.41 11.10
C LEU A 255 -1.89 1.37 11.94
N THR A 256 -2.62 0.31 12.32
CA THR A 256 -2.06 -0.82 13.06
C THR A 256 -2.43 -2.13 12.39
N TYR A 257 -1.48 -3.04 12.31
CA TYR A 257 -1.63 -4.33 11.63
C TYR A 257 -1.83 -5.42 12.67
N THR A 258 -3.08 -5.53 13.15
CA THR A 258 -3.48 -6.41 14.27
C THR A 258 -4.20 -7.66 13.79
N SER A 259 -4.32 -8.65 14.68
CA SER A 259 -5.04 -9.90 14.44
C SER A 259 -6.56 -9.80 14.59
N SER A 260 -7.07 -8.72 15.16
CA SER A 260 -8.52 -8.57 15.37
C SER A 260 -9.32 -8.53 14.06
N SER A 261 -8.70 -8.03 13.01
CA SER A 261 -9.24 -8.01 11.65
C SER A 261 -8.13 -7.71 10.67
N PHE A 262 -8.22 -8.24 9.44
CA PHE A 262 -7.33 -7.78 8.35
C PHE A 262 -7.77 -6.43 7.76
N LEU A 263 -8.93 -5.90 8.14
CA LEU A 263 -9.50 -4.69 7.56
C LEU A 263 -8.87 -3.43 8.16
N GLN A 264 -8.52 -2.48 7.32
CA GLN A 264 -8.17 -1.10 7.67
C GLN A 264 -9.40 -0.22 7.43
N ALA A 265 -10.39 -0.37 8.32
CA ALA A 265 -11.65 0.37 8.23
C ALA A 265 -11.51 1.80 8.76
N GLY A 266 -12.43 2.66 8.39
CA GLY A 266 -12.48 4.03 8.86
C GLY A 266 -12.26 5.06 7.75
N CYS A 267 -11.90 6.25 8.15
CA CYS A 267 -11.47 7.33 7.28
C CYS A 267 -9.94 7.41 7.32
N LEU A 268 -9.29 6.95 6.27
CA LEU A 268 -7.83 6.94 6.15
C LEU A 268 -7.38 8.08 5.24
N ILE A 269 -6.33 8.78 5.64
CA ILE A 269 -5.76 9.91 4.91
C ILE A 269 -4.27 9.66 4.68
N ALA A 270 -3.87 9.67 3.42
CA ALA A 270 -2.46 9.71 3.02
C ALA A 270 -2.17 11.05 2.35
N SER A 271 -1.02 11.67 2.62
CA SER A 271 -0.65 12.96 2.05
C SER A 271 0.86 13.17 1.97
N HIS A 272 1.29 14.19 1.23
CA HIS A 272 2.69 14.64 1.18
C HIS A 272 3.20 15.26 2.51
N GLY A 273 2.40 15.23 3.58
CA GLY A 273 2.78 15.64 4.95
C GLY A 273 2.51 17.11 5.29
N ILE A 274 2.67 18.03 4.36
CA ILE A 274 2.61 19.50 4.62
C ILE A 274 1.30 19.91 5.30
N SER A 275 0.16 19.42 4.79
CA SER A 275 -1.18 19.76 5.30
C SER A 275 -1.86 18.60 6.04
N HIS A 276 -1.11 17.53 6.37
CA HIS A 276 -1.69 16.31 6.94
C HIS A 276 -2.52 16.55 8.21
N PRO A 277 -2.02 17.25 9.26
CA PRO A 277 -2.82 17.51 10.46
C PRO A 277 -4.10 18.30 10.19
N LEU A 278 -4.04 19.28 9.27
CA LEU A 278 -5.22 20.07 8.89
C LEU A 278 -6.25 19.23 8.15
N LEU A 279 -5.80 18.33 7.26
CA LEU A 279 -6.67 17.39 6.54
C LEU A 279 -7.38 16.45 7.52
N CYS A 280 -6.65 15.91 8.50
CA CYS A 280 -7.21 15.05 9.54
C CYS A 280 -8.25 15.78 10.37
N GLU A 281 -7.95 16.99 10.84
CA GLU A 281 -8.89 17.81 11.62
C GLU A 281 -10.18 18.11 10.83
N ARG A 282 -10.06 18.54 9.58
CA ARG A 282 -11.21 18.85 8.73
C ARG A 282 -12.02 17.60 8.38
N ALA A 283 -11.36 16.48 8.06
CA ALA A 283 -12.04 15.23 7.77
C ALA A 283 -12.83 14.72 8.98
N THR A 284 -12.25 14.78 10.19
CA THR A 284 -12.94 14.39 11.42
C THR A 284 -14.18 15.26 11.68
N LYS A 285 -14.07 16.58 11.51
CA LYS A 285 -15.21 17.48 11.64
C LYS A 285 -16.29 17.22 10.59
N ALA A 286 -15.91 17.00 9.34
CA ALA A 286 -16.82 16.70 8.25
C ALA A 286 -17.55 15.37 8.50
N MET A 287 -16.83 14.33 8.88
CA MET A 287 -17.42 13.01 9.17
C MET A 287 -18.42 13.04 10.32
N ALA A 288 -18.17 13.84 11.35
CA ALA A 288 -19.14 14.03 12.44
C ALA A 288 -20.50 14.58 11.98
N SER A 289 -20.54 15.34 10.86
CA SER A 289 -21.78 15.84 10.28
C SER A 289 -22.38 14.90 9.22
N ILE A 290 -21.55 14.16 8.49
CA ILE A 290 -21.97 13.26 7.40
C ILE A 290 -22.55 11.96 7.97
N ASP A 291 -21.85 11.36 8.92
CA ASP A 291 -22.20 10.09 9.55
C ASP A 291 -21.82 10.12 11.03
N PRO A 292 -22.69 10.66 11.92
CA PRO A 292 -22.38 10.83 13.35
C PRO A 292 -22.08 9.52 14.09
N GLY A 293 -22.46 8.38 13.55
CA GLY A 293 -22.18 7.05 14.10
C GLY A 293 -20.90 6.41 13.56
N PHE A 294 -20.23 7.07 12.62
CA PHE A 294 -19.00 6.54 12.01
C PHE A 294 -17.82 6.69 12.97
N GLN A 295 -17.21 5.59 13.31
CA GLN A 295 -15.94 5.59 14.06
C GLN A 295 -14.80 5.93 13.08
N VAL A 296 -14.18 7.04 13.34
CA VAL A 296 -13.05 7.55 12.56
C VAL A 296 -11.79 6.78 12.96
#